data_d0347cb544ef7001d35466db91577d55
#
_entry.id   d0347cb544ef7001d35466db91577d55
#
_cell.length_a   1.000
_cell.length_b   1.000
_cell.length_c   1.000
_cell.angle_alpha   90.00
_cell.angle_beta   90.00
_cell.angle_gamma   90.00
#
_symmetry.space_group_name_H-M   'P 1'
#
loop_
_entity.id
_entity.type
_entity.pdbx_description
1 polymer ?
#
loop_
_entity_poly.entity_id
_entity_poly.type
_entity_poly.pdbx_seq_one_letter_code
_entity_poly.pdbx_strand_id
1 'polypeptide(L)'
;MSFDITENFDPRQYVLDKRFENVGRIFAFASGKGGVGKSSLSTAAALSLAKQGKKTGLLDFDFYGASDHLFLGAELSFPEENAGILPLEAAFGLKFMSIAAFTGEQGVPMRGPDVTNAILELLAVTIWGDLDYLIIDMPPGIGDEVLDLIRYIRKSEILIISTPSVVSVRVVKRLLDVFVNLNMKVAGVVENMVSDEAGKRSLSEAELSAADSVPFLGRIPVCPDLEKAIGKPEELLKTSFVKKTGQIISGII
;
A
#
# COMPACT_ATOMS: atom_id res chain seq x y z
N MET A 1 2.14 -33.66 -18.51
CA MET A 1 1.01 -33.68 -17.56
C MET A 1 0.46 -32.27 -17.57
N SER A 2 -0.66 -32.07 -18.25
CA SER A 2 -1.40 -30.81 -18.25
C SER A 2 -2.08 -30.68 -16.88
N PHE A 3 -1.65 -29.74 -16.06
CA PHE A 3 -2.42 -29.35 -14.92
C PHE A 3 -3.62 -28.54 -15.43
N ASP A 4 -4.77 -29.25 -15.45
CA ASP A 4 -6.07 -28.65 -15.68
C ASP A 4 -6.38 -27.81 -14.39
N ILE A 5 -6.09 -26.53 -14.45
CA ILE A 5 -6.52 -25.58 -13.42
C ILE A 5 -8.00 -25.34 -13.74
N THR A 6 -8.87 -26.20 -13.21
CA THR A 6 -10.25 -25.78 -12.98
C THR A 6 -10.15 -24.57 -12.05
N GLU A 7 -10.30 -23.38 -12.62
CA GLU A 7 -10.43 -22.15 -11.85
C GLU A 7 -11.53 -22.39 -10.82
N ASN A 8 -11.15 -22.57 -9.55
CA ASN A 8 -12.10 -22.52 -8.46
C ASN A 8 -12.71 -21.13 -8.51
N PHE A 9 -13.89 -21.02 -9.11
CA PHE A 9 -14.63 -19.78 -9.21
C PHE A 9 -15.01 -19.38 -7.78
N ASP A 10 -14.27 -18.43 -7.21
CA ASP A 10 -14.65 -17.81 -5.95
C ASP A 10 -15.70 -16.73 -6.25
N PRO A 11 -16.97 -16.93 -5.83
CA PRO A 11 -18.02 -15.94 -6.09
C PRO A 11 -17.72 -14.57 -5.51
N ARG A 12 -16.84 -14.48 -4.50
CA ARG A 12 -16.39 -13.22 -3.92
C ARG A 12 -15.61 -12.37 -4.93
N GLN A 13 -14.89 -13.00 -5.88
CA GLN A 13 -14.18 -12.27 -6.93
C GLN A 13 -15.11 -11.36 -7.74
N TYR A 14 -16.30 -11.84 -8.09
CA TYR A 14 -17.29 -11.02 -8.81
C TYR A 14 -17.72 -9.79 -8.00
N VAL A 15 -17.92 -9.96 -6.69
CA VAL A 15 -18.27 -8.84 -5.80
C VAL A 15 -17.15 -7.83 -5.76
N LEU A 16 -15.90 -8.28 -5.66
CA LEU A 16 -14.72 -7.42 -5.61
C LEU A 16 -14.52 -6.66 -6.94
N ASP A 17 -14.65 -7.34 -8.07
CA ASP A 17 -14.56 -6.73 -9.39
C ASP A 17 -15.59 -5.59 -9.53
N LYS A 18 -16.80 -5.79 -9.03
CA LYS A 18 -17.84 -4.75 -8.98
C LYS A 18 -17.49 -3.61 -8.02
N ARG A 19 -16.93 -3.90 -6.84
CA ARG A 19 -16.52 -2.87 -5.87
C ARG A 19 -15.43 -1.96 -6.41
N PHE A 20 -14.54 -2.50 -7.23
CA PHE A 20 -13.44 -1.73 -7.83
C PHE A 20 -13.71 -1.24 -9.25
N GLU A 21 -14.93 -1.47 -9.80
CA GLU A 21 -15.27 -1.08 -11.17
C GLU A 21 -15.02 0.42 -11.43
N ASN A 22 -15.41 1.27 -10.47
CA ASN A 22 -15.30 2.73 -10.54
C ASN A 22 -14.00 3.28 -9.90
N VAL A 23 -13.03 2.42 -9.61
CA VAL A 23 -11.70 2.85 -9.16
C VAL A 23 -10.77 2.89 -10.35
N GLY A 24 -10.17 4.04 -10.64
CA GLY A 24 -9.29 4.23 -11.80
C GLY A 24 -8.02 3.38 -11.71
N ARG A 25 -7.09 3.73 -10.85
CA ARG A 25 -5.85 2.96 -10.62
C ARG A 25 -5.74 2.55 -9.15
N ILE A 26 -5.16 1.38 -8.92
CA ILE A 26 -4.92 0.84 -7.57
C ILE A 26 -3.42 0.61 -7.40
N PHE A 27 -2.82 1.25 -6.40
CA PHE A 27 -1.42 1.03 -6.04
C PHE A 27 -1.33 0.30 -4.71
N ALA A 28 -0.72 -0.89 -4.72
CA ALA A 28 -0.46 -1.66 -3.52
C ALA A 28 1.00 -1.46 -3.08
N PHE A 29 1.19 -0.85 -1.92
CA PHE A 29 2.49 -0.58 -1.33
C PHE A 29 2.97 -1.83 -0.58
N ALA A 30 4.01 -2.44 -1.07
CA ALA A 30 4.57 -3.68 -0.54
C ALA A 30 6.00 -3.48 -0.03
N SER A 31 6.41 -4.28 0.94
CA SER A 31 7.79 -4.29 1.44
C SER A 31 8.18 -5.68 1.91
N GLY A 32 9.44 -6.03 1.76
CA GLY A 32 9.92 -7.34 2.16
C GLY A 32 10.19 -7.50 3.66
N LYS A 33 10.13 -6.41 4.43
CA LYS A 33 10.30 -6.40 5.90
C LYS A 33 9.56 -5.21 6.51
N GLY A 34 9.27 -5.28 7.80
CA GLY A 34 8.75 -4.15 8.56
C GLY A 34 9.78 -3.02 8.75
N GLY A 35 9.28 -1.83 9.11
CA GLY A 35 10.13 -0.68 9.47
C GLY A 35 10.83 0.03 8.31
N VAL A 36 10.42 -0.18 7.05
CA VAL A 36 10.99 0.52 5.88
C VAL A 36 10.28 1.83 5.56
N GLY A 37 9.24 2.19 6.30
CA GLY A 37 8.43 3.39 6.07
C GLY A 37 7.34 3.21 5.01
N LYS A 38 6.84 1.99 4.82
CA LYS A 38 5.76 1.67 3.88
C LYS A 38 4.51 2.51 4.17
N SER A 39 3.97 2.46 5.40
CA SER A 39 2.78 3.20 5.82
C SER A 39 2.96 4.72 5.74
N SER A 40 4.15 5.23 6.06
CA SER A 40 4.46 6.65 5.86
C SER A 40 4.38 7.06 4.38
N LEU A 41 4.86 6.18 3.47
CA LEU A 41 4.83 6.44 2.03
C LEU A 41 3.43 6.31 1.45
N SER A 42 2.64 5.29 1.85
CA SER A 42 1.26 5.10 1.40
C SER A 42 0.39 6.28 1.81
N THR A 43 0.47 6.70 3.08
CA THR A 43 -0.25 7.89 3.57
C THR A 43 0.21 9.17 2.85
N ALA A 44 1.52 9.37 2.67
CA ALA A 44 2.05 10.54 1.97
C ALA A 44 1.59 10.61 0.50
N ALA A 45 1.56 9.46 -0.18
CA ALA A 45 1.06 9.35 -1.55
C ALA A 45 -0.43 9.70 -1.61
N ALA A 46 -1.25 9.11 -0.75
CA ALA A 46 -2.68 9.35 -0.69
C ALA A 46 -3.01 10.82 -0.38
N LEU A 47 -2.37 11.41 0.63
CA LEU A 47 -2.54 12.83 0.97
C LEU A 47 -2.11 13.77 -0.16
N SER A 48 -1.00 13.45 -0.83
CA SER A 48 -0.51 14.26 -1.95
C SER A 48 -1.49 14.27 -3.13
N LEU A 49 -2.09 13.13 -3.45
CA LEU A 49 -3.12 13.00 -4.49
C LEU A 49 -4.42 13.71 -4.10
N ALA A 50 -4.91 13.50 -2.88
CA ALA A 50 -6.11 14.15 -2.38
C ALA A 50 -5.95 15.68 -2.38
N LYS A 51 -4.80 16.19 -1.94
CA LYS A 51 -4.49 17.64 -1.99
C LYS A 51 -4.50 18.23 -3.40
N GLN A 52 -4.19 17.43 -4.41
CA GLN A 52 -4.27 17.82 -5.83
C GLN A 52 -5.72 17.75 -6.38
N GLY A 53 -6.70 17.47 -5.55
CA GLY A 53 -8.11 17.35 -5.95
C GLY A 53 -8.47 16.02 -6.60
N LYS A 54 -7.61 15.00 -6.49
CA LYS A 54 -7.92 13.65 -6.97
C LYS A 54 -8.81 12.93 -5.97
N LYS A 55 -9.86 12.27 -6.45
CA LYS A 55 -10.68 11.38 -5.63
C LYS A 55 -9.84 10.18 -5.19
N THR A 56 -9.37 10.20 -3.95
CA THR A 56 -8.37 9.23 -3.47
C THR A 56 -8.90 8.43 -2.28
N GLY A 57 -8.64 7.13 -2.29
CA GLY A 57 -8.82 6.24 -1.15
C GLY A 57 -7.48 5.76 -0.58
N LEU A 58 -7.42 5.55 0.72
CA LEU A 58 -6.33 4.88 1.43
C LEU A 58 -6.91 3.72 2.23
N LEU A 59 -6.36 2.53 2.01
CA LEU A 59 -6.77 1.31 2.68
C LEU A 59 -5.57 0.71 3.42
N ASP A 60 -5.65 0.67 4.75
CA ASP A 60 -4.64 0.11 5.63
C ASP A 60 -4.99 -1.34 5.97
N PHE A 61 -4.19 -2.27 5.49
CA PHE A 61 -4.32 -3.71 5.72
C PHE A 61 -3.25 -4.29 6.65
N ASP A 62 -2.53 -3.48 7.38
CA ASP A 62 -1.59 -4.01 8.39
C ASP A 62 -2.33 -4.42 9.66
N PHE A 63 -2.70 -5.70 9.74
CA PHE A 63 -3.44 -6.29 10.88
C PHE A 63 -2.70 -6.19 12.21
N TYR A 64 -1.38 -6.09 12.16
CA TYR A 64 -0.54 -6.16 13.36
C TYR A 64 0.07 -4.81 13.74
N GLY A 65 0.06 -3.87 12.80
CA GLY A 65 0.72 -2.59 13.00
C GLY A 65 0.09 -1.45 12.22
N ALA A 66 -1.25 -1.46 12.10
CA ALA A 66 -1.99 -0.39 11.45
C ALA A 66 -1.57 0.97 11.98
N SER A 67 -1.06 1.83 11.13
CA SER A 67 -0.48 3.11 11.55
C SER A 67 -0.88 4.30 10.69
N ASP A 68 -1.55 4.08 9.57
CA ASP A 68 -1.95 5.17 8.66
C ASP A 68 -2.86 6.20 9.35
N HIS A 69 -3.74 5.75 10.27
CA HIS A 69 -4.59 6.63 11.06
C HIS A 69 -3.80 7.60 11.94
N LEU A 70 -2.65 7.17 12.48
CA LEU A 70 -1.77 8.03 13.27
C LEU A 70 -1.17 9.14 12.41
N PHE A 71 -0.71 8.81 11.20
CA PHE A 71 -0.20 9.81 10.26
C PHE A 71 -1.28 10.81 9.85
N LEU A 72 -2.50 10.34 9.64
CA LEU A 72 -3.65 11.18 9.28
C LEU A 72 -4.20 11.99 10.46
N GLY A 73 -3.87 11.65 11.70
CA GLY A 73 -4.54 12.20 12.87
C GLY A 73 -6.02 11.86 12.91
N ALA A 74 -6.38 10.70 12.34
CA ALA A 74 -7.76 10.24 12.26
C ALA A 74 -8.11 9.39 13.48
N GLU A 75 -9.21 9.73 14.14
CA GLU A 75 -9.76 8.88 15.19
C GLU A 75 -10.48 7.68 14.55
N LEU A 76 -10.05 6.49 14.92
CA LEU A 76 -10.71 5.27 14.47
C LEU A 76 -12.02 5.09 15.22
N SER A 77 -13.12 5.14 14.51
CA SER A 77 -14.44 4.74 14.99
C SER A 77 -14.97 3.59 14.13
N PHE A 78 -15.91 2.84 14.67
CA PHE A 78 -16.59 1.83 13.86
C PHE A 78 -17.26 2.54 12.66
N PRO A 79 -17.02 2.08 11.43
CA PRO A 79 -17.50 2.77 10.25
C PRO A 79 -19.03 2.80 10.13
N GLU A 80 -19.56 3.81 9.45
CA GLU A 80 -20.98 3.90 9.16
C GLU A 80 -21.42 2.82 8.16
N GLU A 81 -22.57 2.22 8.41
CA GLU A 81 -23.19 1.22 7.53
C GLU A 81 -24.30 1.87 6.67
N ASN A 82 -24.16 1.79 5.36
CA ASN A 82 -25.17 2.19 4.41
C ASN A 82 -25.11 1.30 3.17
N ALA A 83 -25.85 0.20 3.18
CA ALA A 83 -25.79 -0.85 2.15
C ALA A 83 -24.37 -1.42 1.91
N GLY A 84 -23.52 -1.30 2.90
CA GLY A 84 -22.12 -1.64 3.00
C GLY A 84 -21.46 -0.69 3.99
N ILE A 85 -20.14 -0.67 4.04
CA ILE A 85 -19.37 0.12 4.99
C ILE A 85 -18.75 1.33 4.28
N LEU A 86 -18.98 2.52 4.83
CA LEU A 86 -18.44 3.75 4.28
C LEU A 86 -17.05 4.03 4.84
N PRO A 87 -16.05 4.34 4.00
CA PRO A 87 -14.77 4.83 4.47
C PRO A 87 -14.91 6.13 5.26
N LEU A 88 -14.07 6.32 6.26
CA LEU A 88 -13.94 7.59 6.97
C LEU A 88 -13.46 8.66 5.98
N GLU A 89 -14.03 9.86 6.07
CA GLU A 89 -13.51 11.01 5.34
C GLU A 89 -12.42 11.70 6.17
N ALA A 90 -11.19 11.63 5.70
CA ALA A 90 -10.02 12.28 6.28
C ALA A 90 -9.73 13.62 5.60
N ALA A 91 -8.59 14.24 5.92
CA ALA A 91 -8.21 15.54 5.37
C ALA A 91 -8.23 15.56 3.83
N PHE A 92 -8.66 16.68 3.25
CA PHE A 92 -8.73 16.94 1.80
C PHE A 92 -9.68 16.02 1.04
N GLY A 93 -10.70 15.46 1.71
CA GLY A 93 -11.65 14.52 1.12
C GLY A 93 -11.06 13.13 0.82
N LEU A 94 -9.94 12.79 1.47
CA LEU A 94 -9.35 11.46 1.40
C LEU A 94 -10.27 10.44 2.07
N LYS A 95 -10.71 9.43 1.34
CA LYS A 95 -11.45 8.29 1.91
C LYS A 95 -10.48 7.33 2.56
N PHE A 96 -10.66 7.07 3.84
CA PHE A 96 -9.78 6.22 4.63
C PHE A 96 -10.51 5.03 5.23
N MET A 97 -9.92 3.86 5.11
CA MET A 97 -10.38 2.64 5.78
C MET A 97 -9.17 1.90 6.34
N SER A 98 -9.29 1.43 7.56
CA SER A 98 -8.29 0.58 8.21
C SER A 98 -8.95 -0.59 8.87
N ILE A 99 -8.28 -1.73 8.83
CA ILE A 99 -8.70 -2.92 9.58
C ILE A 99 -8.76 -2.66 11.09
N ALA A 100 -7.93 -1.75 11.59
CA ALA A 100 -7.92 -1.38 13.01
C ALA A 100 -9.24 -0.77 13.49
N ALA A 101 -10.07 -0.22 12.59
CA ALA A 101 -11.41 0.25 12.94
C ALA A 101 -12.33 -0.87 13.45
N PHE A 102 -12.03 -2.12 13.10
CA PHE A 102 -12.81 -3.31 13.51
C PHE A 102 -12.14 -4.10 14.63
N THR A 103 -10.83 -4.07 14.70
CA THR A 103 -10.05 -4.86 15.67
C THR A 103 -9.68 -4.07 16.92
N GLY A 104 -9.78 -2.74 16.86
CA GLY A 104 -9.25 -1.84 17.87
C GLY A 104 -7.71 -1.85 17.92
N GLU A 105 -7.13 -1.06 18.81
CA GLU A 105 -5.67 -0.93 18.97
C GLU A 105 -4.97 -2.21 19.45
N GLN A 106 -5.70 -3.13 20.07
CA GLN A 106 -5.13 -4.36 20.65
C GLN A 106 -4.87 -5.45 19.62
N GLY A 107 -5.33 -5.27 18.36
CA GLY A 107 -5.27 -6.29 17.32
C GLY A 107 -6.07 -7.55 17.70
N VAL A 108 -6.49 -8.30 16.69
CA VAL A 108 -7.14 -9.60 16.92
C VAL A 108 -6.14 -10.69 16.55
N PRO A 109 -5.91 -11.70 17.39
CA PRO A 109 -4.99 -12.80 17.09
C PRO A 109 -5.62 -13.74 16.03
N MET A 110 -5.79 -13.24 14.80
CA MET A 110 -6.21 -14.04 13.65
C MET A 110 -5.02 -14.69 12.98
N ARG A 111 -5.22 -15.83 12.34
CA ARG A 111 -4.17 -16.57 11.64
C ARG A 111 -4.69 -17.18 10.35
N GLY A 112 -3.80 -17.23 9.33
CA GLY A 112 -4.03 -17.94 8.10
C GLY A 112 -5.38 -17.60 7.43
N PRO A 113 -6.26 -18.58 7.21
CA PRO A 113 -7.51 -18.39 6.48
C PRO A 113 -8.45 -17.32 7.07
N ASP A 114 -8.40 -17.10 8.39
CA ASP A 114 -9.25 -16.09 9.05
C ASP A 114 -8.84 -14.69 8.64
N VAL A 115 -7.53 -14.43 8.50
CA VAL A 115 -7.00 -13.14 8.02
C VAL A 115 -7.44 -12.91 6.57
N THR A 116 -7.25 -13.91 5.70
CA THR A 116 -7.69 -13.83 4.30
C THR A 116 -9.20 -13.57 4.19
N ASN A 117 -10.01 -14.26 4.98
CA ASN A 117 -11.46 -14.03 4.97
C ASN A 117 -11.82 -12.62 5.45
N ALA A 118 -11.20 -12.12 6.52
CA ALA A 118 -11.43 -10.76 7.02
C ALA A 118 -11.03 -9.71 5.98
N ILE A 119 -9.91 -9.91 5.26
CA ILE A 119 -9.49 -9.07 4.14
C ILE A 119 -10.57 -9.04 3.07
N LEU A 120 -11.03 -10.20 2.62
CA LEU A 120 -12.01 -10.31 1.54
C LEU A 120 -13.36 -9.71 1.93
N GLU A 121 -13.79 -9.91 3.17
CA GLU A 121 -15.01 -9.28 3.68
C GLU A 121 -14.86 -7.77 3.67
N LEU A 122 -13.78 -7.23 4.24
CA LEU A 122 -13.55 -5.79 4.27
C LEU A 122 -13.54 -5.18 2.86
N LEU A 123 -12.86 -5.83 1.90
CA LEU A 123 -12.84 -5.40 0.50
C LEU A 123 -14.25 -5.42 -0.12
N ALA A 124 -15.02 -6.49 0.14
CA ALA A 124 -16.35 -6.68 -0.44
C ALA A 124 -17.40 -5.71 0.12
N VAL A 125 -17.33 -5.41 1.42
CA VAL A 125 -18.32 -4.55 2.08
C VAL A 125 -18.01 -3.07 1.99
N THR A 126 -16.75 -2.67 1.78
CA THR A 126 -16.36 -1.26 1.70
C THR A 126 -16.85 -0.60 0.42
N ILE A 127 -17.59 0.49 0.56
CA ILE A 127 -18.14 1.26 -0.56
C ILE A 127 -17.23 2.45 -0.86
N TRP A 128 -16.32 2.27 -1.80
CA TRP A 128 -15.39 3.33 -2.21
C TRP A 128 -16.07 4.42 -3.06
N GLY A 129 -17.09 4.04 -3.86
CA GLY A 129 -17.66 4.90 -4.92
C GLY A 129 -16.63 5.18 -6.01
N ASP A 130 -16.76 6.35 -6.65
CA ASP A 130 -15.83 6.77 -7.70
C ASP A 130 -14.52 7.24 -7.09
N LEU A 131 -13.41 6.64 -7.49
CA LEU A 131 -12.05 7.04 -7.13
C LEU A 131 -11.17 7.15 -8.38
N ASP A 132 -10.31 8.18 -8.42
CA ASP A 132 -9.21 8.24 -9.38
C ASP A 132 -8.11 7.24 -8.97
N TYR A 133 -7.82 7.17 -7.66
CA TYR A 133 -6.76 6.34 -7.09
C TYR A 133 -7.19 5.67 -5.79
N LEU A 134 -6.82 4.40 -5.64
CA LEU A 134 -6.85 3.70 -4.35
C LEU A 134 -5.43 3.30 -4.00
N ILE A 135 -4.95 3.77 -2.86
CA ILE A 135 -3.69 3.38 -2.27
C ILE A 135 -3.95 2.31 -1.22
N ILE A 136 -3.22 1.20 -1.30
CA ILE A 136 -3.35 0.09 -0.35
C ILE A 136 -2.02 -0.06 0.39
N ASP A 137 -2.05 0.11 1.70
CA ASP A 137 -0.94 -0.21 2.57
C ASP A 137 -1.00 -1.69 2.95
N MET A 138 -0.07 -2.48 2.40
CA MET A 138 -0.04 -3.94 2.55
C MET A 138 0.61 -4.35 3.88
N PRO A 139 0.31 -5.53 4.41
CA PRO A 139 1.12 -6.11 5.49
C PRO A 139 2.60 -6.22 5.08
N PRO A 140 3.54 -6.18 6.03
CA PRO A 140 4.96 -6.36 5.72
C PRO A 140 5.29 -7.82 5.39
N GLY A 141 6.23 -8.02 4.46
CA GLY A 141 6.68 -9.36 4.07
C GLY A 141 5.98 -9.93 2.84
N ILE A 142 6.11 -11.25 2.66
CA ILE A 142 5.51 -12.04 1.57
C ILE A 142 4.71 -13.18 2.23
N GLY A 143 3.80 -12.85 3.12
CA GLY A 143 2.91 -13.82 3.73
C GLY A 143 1.77 -14.24 2.79
N ASP A 144 1.05 -15.27 3.15
CA ASP A 144 -0.10 -15.74 2.38
C ASP A 144 -1.16 -14.64 2.23
N GLU A 145 -1.29 -13.77 3.25
CA GLU A 145 -2.21 -12.62 3.25
C GLU A 145 -1.91 -11.63 2.11
N VAL A 146 -0.61 -11.37 1.86
CA VAL A 146 -0.15 -10.49 0.78
C VAL A 146 -0.46 -11.09 -0.57
N LEU A 147 -0.18 -12.37 -0.74
CA LEU A 147 -0.40 -13.10 -1.99
C LEU A 147 -1.90 -13.21 -2.30
N ASP A 148 -2.72 -13.50 -1.29
CA ASP A 148 -4.17 -13.61 -1.45
C ASP A 148 -4.77 -12.24 -1.83
N LEU A 149 -4.39 -11.17 -1.11
CA LEU A 149 -4.86 -9.82 -1.40
C LEU A 149 -4.56 -9.42 -2.86
N ILE A 150 -3.34 -9.69 -3.32
CA ILE A 150 -2.92 -9.39 -4.69
C ILE A 150 -3.75 -10.19 -5.71
N ARG A 151 -4.06 -11.45 -5.44
CA ARG A 151 -4.89 -12.29 -6.33
C ARG A 151 -6.29 -11.72 -6.49
N TYR A 152 -6.87 -11.17 -5.43
CA TYR A 152 -8.22 -10.65 -5.44
C TYR A 152 -8.31 -9.23 -6.02
N ILE A 153 -7.25 -8.42 -5.92
CA ILE A 153 -7.21 -7.07 -6.52
C ILE A 153 -6.40 -7.11 -7.82
N ARG A 154 -6.90 -7.81 -8.82
CA ARG A 154 -6.20 -8.13 -10.09
C ARG A 154 -5.66 -6.92 -10.85
N LYS A 155 -6.27 -5.75 -10.72
CA LYS A 155 -5.82 -4.51 -11.39
C LYS A 155 -4.83 -3.68 -10.58
N SER A 156 -4.38 -4.18 -9.42
CA SER A 156 -3.40 -3.47 -8.61
C SER A 156 -2.01 -3.45 -9.27
N GLU A 157 -1.34 -2.32 -9.09
CA GLU A 157 0.04 -2.09 -9.49
C GLU A 157 0.90 -2.06 -8.23
N ILE A 158 1.91 -2.91 -8.16
CA ILE A 158 2.71 -3.07 -6.95
C ILE A 158 3.81 -2.00 -6.90
N LEU A 159 3.87 -1.24 -5.82
CA LEU A 159 4.96 -0.33 -5.51
C LEU A 159 5.80 -0.92 -4.38
N ILE A 160 7.06 -1.24 -4.63
CA ILE A 160 7.93 -1.87 -3.64
C ILE A 160 8.73 -0.81 -2.89
N ILE A 161 8.66 -0.85 -1.56
CA ILE A 161 9.42 0.03 -0.68
C ILE A 161 10.60 -0.73 -0.09
N SER A 162 11.78 -0.15 -0.21
CA SER A 162 13.05 -0.68 0.27
C SER A 162 13.81 0.35 1.11
N THR A 163 14.92 -0.06 1.68
CA THR A 163 15.90 0.81 2.34
C THR A 163 17.30 0.49 1.82
N PRO A 164 18.28 1.41 1.89
CA PRO A 164 19.63 1.21 1.38
C PRO A 164 20.42 0.24 2.26
N SER A 165 20.16 -1.06 2.11
CA SER A 165 20.86 -2.13 2.83
C SER A 165 20.99 -3.36 1.94
N VAL A 166 22.13 -4.04 2.04
CA VAL A 166 22.41 -5.28 1.29
C VAL A 166 21.32 -6.34 1.51
N VAL A 167 20.80 -6.42 2.73
CA VAL A 167 19.71 -7.36 3.06
C VAL A 167 18.42 -6.96 2.33
N SER A 168 18.09 -5.66 2.33
CA SER A 168 16.90 -5.15 1.64
C SER A 168 16.94 -5.42 0.13
N VAL A 169 18.10 -5.22 -0.50
CA VAL A 169 18.30 -5.54 -1.93
C VAL A 169 17.96 -7.00 -2.25
N ARG A 170 18.48 -7.94 -1.45
CA ARG A 170 18.17 -9.36 -1.65
C ARG A 170 16.68 -9.69 -1.46
N VAL A 171 16.05 -9.03 -0.50
CA VAL A 171 14.62 -9.23 -0.25
C VAL A 171 13.78 -8.65 -1.36
N VAL A 172 14.14 -7.46 -1.89
CA VAL A 172 13.46 -6.86 -3.05
C VAL A 172 13.55 -7.78 -4.26
N LYS A 173 14.72 -8.36 -4.56
CA LYS A 173 14.86 -9.32 -5.67
C LYS A 173 13.90 -10.50 -5.52
N ARG A 174 13.79 -11.08 -4.33
CA ARG A 174 12.82 -12.18 -4.08
C ARG A 174 11.37 -11.75 -4.26
N LEU A 175 11.03 -10.52 -3.82
CA LEU A 175 9.69 -9.94 -4.04
C LEU A 175 9.38 -9.80 -5.52
N LEU A 176 10.33 -9.26 -6.28
CA LEU A 176 10.20 -9.13 -7.73
C LEU A 176 9.99 -10.47 -8.41
N ASP A 177 10.80 -11.49 -8.07
CA ASP A 177 10.65 -12.85 -8.60
C ASP A 177 9.23 -13.40 -8.34
N VAL A 178 8.70 -13.18 -7.13
CA VAL A 178 7.34 -13.64 -6.77
C VAL A 178 6.29 -12.90 -7.57
N PHE A 179 6.34 -11.56 -7.65
CA PHE A 179 5.32 -10.78 -8.33
C PHE A 179 5.34 -11.00 -9.85
N VAL A 180 6.53 -11.13 -10.45
CA VAL A 180 6.67 -11.45 -11.87
C VAL A 180 6.11 -12.84 -12.18
N ASN A 181 6.43 -13.86 -11.36
CA ASN A 181 5.90 -15.21 -11.53
C ASN A 181 4.36 -15.28 -11.37
N LEU A 182 3.77 -14.34 -10.63
CA LEU A 182 2.32 -14.19 -10.48
C LEU A 182 1.69 -13.32 -11.58
N ASN A 183 2.47 -12.88 -12.59
CA ASN A 183 2.05 -11.95 -13.63
C ASN A 183 1.49 -10.62 -13.09
N MET A 184 2.00 -10.15 -11.94
CA MET A 184 1.58 -8.89 -11.36
C MET A 184 2.32 -7.72 -11.99
N LYS A 185 1.61 -6.63 -12.21
CA LYS A 185 2.22 -5.39 -12.68
C LYS A 185 2.97 -4.72 -11.53
N VAL A 186 4.29 -4.62 -11.64
CA VAL A 186 5.12 -3.86 -10.69
C VAL A 186 5.33 -2.46 -11.24
N ALA A 187 4.79 -1.45 -10.54
CA ALA A 187 4.94 -0.04 -10.90
C ALA A 187 6.38 0.46 -10.71
N GLY A 188 7.10 -0.10 -9.75
CA GLY A 188 8.50 0.19 -9.53
C GLY A 188 8.95 0.04 -8.09
N VAL A 189 10.19 0.46 -7.84
CA VAL A 189 10.84 0.39 -6.51
C VAL A 189 11.20 1.79 -6.04
N VAL A 190 10.88 2.10 -4.79
CA VAL A 190 11.29 3.31 -4.08
C VAL A 190 12.24 2.93 -2.95
N GLU A 191 13.36 3.61 -2.85
CA GLU A 191 14.32 3.44 -1.76
C GLU A 191 14.14 4.57 -0.74
N ASN A 192 13.70 4.22 0.46
CA ASN A 192 13.41 5.14 1.55
C ASN A 192 14.55 5.16 2.58
N MET A 193 14.57 6.19 3.42
CA MET A 193 15.56 6.36 4.51
C MET A 193 17.02 6.37 4.00
N VAL A 194 17.25 7.02 2.87
CA VAL A 194 18.60 7.17 2.31
C VAL A 194 19.36 8.22 3.10
N SER A 195 20.53 7.85 3.65
CA SER A 195 21.50 8.78 4.23
C SER A 195 22.72 8.89 3.31
N ASP A 196 23.51 9.96 3.45
CA ASP A 196 24.70 10.18 2.62
C ASP A 196 25.70 9.02 2.68
N GLU A 197 25.84 8.39 3.86
CA GLU A 197 26.69 7.21 4.03
C GLU A 197 26.08 5.93 3.43
N ALA A 198 24.75 5.79 3.50
CA ALA A 198 24.03 4.64 2.98
C ALA A 198 23.88 4.69 1.45
N GLY A 199 23.98 5.86 0.83
CA GLY A 199 23.91 6.03 -0.63
C GLY A 199 24.95 5.21 -1.41
N LYS A 200 26.05 4.81 -0.76
CA LYS A 200 27.07 3.90 -1.33
C LYS A 200 26.63 2.42 -1.35
N ARG A 201 25.55 2.06 -0.67
CA ARG A 201 25.00 0.68 -0.58
C ARG A 201 23.61 0.56 -1.20
N SER A 202 23.22 1.58 -1.91
CA SER A 202 21.94 1.72 -2.57
C SER A 202 21.78 0.72 -3.72
N LEU A 203 20.54 0.33 -4.00
CA LEU A 203 20.16 -0.36 -5.24
C LEU A 203 20.64 0.46 -6.43
N SER A 204 21.48 -0.11 -7.28
CA SER A 204 21.77 0.50 -8.55
C SER A 204 20.63 0.21 -9.54
N GLU A 205 20.39 1.14 -10.46
CA GLU A 205 19.46 0.91 -11.58
C GLU A 205 19.84 -0.37 -12.35
N ALA A 206 21.15 -0.66 -12.46
CA ALA A 206 21.66 -1.87 -13.10
C ALA A 206 21.29 -3.17 -12.35
N GLU A 207 21.22 -3.12 -11.02
CA GLU A 207 20.80 -4.29 -10.23
C GLU A 207 19.30 -4.58 -10.29
N LEU A 208 18.48 -3.54 -10.55
CA LEU A 208 17.04 -3.68 -10.77
C LEU A 208 16.74 -4.01 -12.23
N SER A 209 17.49 -3.43 -13.19
CA SER A 209 17.34 -3.72 -14.63
C SER A 209 17.69 -5.17 -14.98
N ALA A 210 18.52 -5.84 -14.16
CA ALA A 210 18.79 -7.26 -14.30
C ALA A 210 17.63 -8.16 -13.84
N ALA A 211 16.62 -7.60 -13.16
CA ALA A 211 15.40 -8.26 -12.76
C ALA A 211 14.20 -7.68 -13.52
N ASP A 212 14.01 -8.11 -14.77
CA ASP A 212 12.80 -7.95 -15.59
C ASP A 212 12.21 -6.53 -15.76
N SER A 213 13.04 -5.53 -16.04
CA SER A 213 12.58 -4.20 -16.48
C SER A 213 11.73 -3.40 -15.47
N VAL A 214 11.85 -3.68 -14.18
CA VAL A 214 11.12 -2.92 -13.15
C VAL A 214 11.80 -1.57 -12.93
N PRO A 215 11.07 -0.43 -13.04
CA PRO A 215 11.67 0.88 -12.93
C PRO A 215 12.08 1.20 -11.48
N PHE A 216 13.25 1.81 -11.32
CA PHE A 216 13.65 2.48 -10.09
C PHE A 216 13.04 3.89 -10.08
N LEU A 217 12.11 4.14 -9.16
CA LEU A 217 11.32 5.38 -9.15
C LEU A 217 12.01 6.53 -8.41
N GLY A 218 12.95 6.22 -7.54
CA GLY A 218 13.70 7.26 -6.85
C GLY A 218 14.04 6.95 -5.39
N ARG A 219 14.67 7.93 -4.77
CA ARG A 219 15.15 7.88 -3.39
C ARG A 219 14.50 8.94 -2.54
N ILE A 220 14.17 8.57 -1.33
CA ILE A 220 13.68 9.48 -0.29
C ILE A 220 14.71 9.51 0.83
N PRO A 221 15.31 10.66 1.14
CA PRO A 221 16.27 10.77 2.22
C PRO A 221 15.59 10.60 3.59
N VAL A 222 16.38 10.42 4.63
CA VAL A 222 15.89 10.55 6.00
C VAL A 222 15.37 11.98 6.19
N CYS A 223 14.12 12.10 6.60
CA CYS A 223 13.42 13.38 6.74
C CYS A 223 13.05 13.63 8.22
N PRO A 224 13.87 14.32 8.98
CA PRO A 224 13.63 14.54 10.43
C PRO A 224 12.40 15.40 10.73
N ASP A 225 11.89 16.13 9.75
CA ASP A 225 10.67 16.94 9.85
C ASP A 225 9.39 16.10 9.84
N LEU A 226 9.46 14.85 9.37
CA LEU A 226 8.31 13.95 9.29
C LEU A 226 7.70 13.66 10.66
N GLU A 227 8.52 13.27 11.63
CA GLU A 227 8.08 12.86 12.97
C GLU A 227 7.26 13.93 13.69
N LYS A 228 7.65 15.21 13.53
CA LYS A 228 6.95 16.34 14.14
C LYS A 228 5.61 16.68 13.51
N ALA A 229 5.38 16.18 12.31
CA ALA A 229 4.18 16.45 11.52
C ALA A 229 3.16 15.30 11.58
N ILE A 230 3.49 14.16 12.18
CA ILE A 230 2.56 13.02 12.35
C ILE A 230 1.29 13.50 13.05
N GLY A 231 0.15 13.06 12.55
CA GLY A 231 -1.18 13.44 13.04
C GLY A 231 -1.65 14.84 12.62
N LYS A 232 -0.89 15.53 11.77
CA LYS A 232 -1.21 16.89 11.30
C LYS A 232 -1.10 16.94 9.77
N PRO A 233 -2.15 16.57 9.03
CA PRO A 233 -2.11 16.43 7.56
C PRO A 233 -1.58 17.66 6.81
N GLU A 234 -1.93 18.87 7.26
CA GLU A 234 -1.43 20.10 6.65
C GLU A 234 0.08 20.33 6.88
N GLU A 235 0.58 19.93 8.04
CA GLU A 235 2.02 20.00 8.33
C GLU A 235 2.76 18.87 7.59
N LEU A 236 2.19 17.67 7.50
CA LEU A 236 2.74 16.58 6.72
C LEU A 236 3.00 16.99 5.27
N LEU A 237 2.04 17.67 4.63
CA LEU A 237 2.18 18.15 3.25
C LEU A 237 3.34 19.14 3.05
N LYS A 238 3.77 19.83 4.10
CA LYS A 238 4.89 20.77 4.03
C LYS A 238 6.25 20.09 4.14
N THR A 239 6.29 18.85 4.66
CA THR A 239 7.53 18.11 4.86
C THR A 239 8.23 17.79 3.54
N SER A 240 9.55 17.66 3.61
CA SER A 240 10.37 17.22 2.49
C SER A 240 9.99 15.78 2.05
N PHE A 241 9.59 14.94 3.00
CA PHE A 241 9.14 13.58 2.78
C PHE A 241 7.92 13.51 1.84
N VAL A 242 6.83 14.19 2.19
CA VAL A 242 5.59 14.16 1.39
C VAL A 242 5.80 14.81 0.02
N LYS A 243 6.54 15.92 -0.05
CA LYS A 243 6.89 16.56 -1.34
C LYS A 243 7.65 15.60 -2.26
N LYS A 244 8.63 14.87 -1.73
CA LYS A 244 9.43 13.92 -2.52
C LYS A 244 8.59 12.70 -2.94
N THR A 245 7.77 12.17 -2.02
CA THR A 245 6.82 11.09 -2.33
C THR A 245 5.85 11.52 -3.43
N GLY A 246 5.26 12.71 -3.33
CA GLY A 246 4.36 13.25 -4.34
C GLY A 246 5.01 13.39 -5.72
N GLN A 247 6.29 13.80 -5.80
CA GLN A 247 7.05 13.85 -7.05
C GLN A 247 7.20 12.45 -7.68
N ILE A 248 7.55 11.45 -6.86
CA ILE A 248 7.69 10.06 -7.33
C ILE A 248 6.36 9.54 -7.85
N ILE A 249 5.28 9.71 -7.10
CA ILE A 249 3.95 9.26 -7.51
C ILE A 249 3.50 9.98 -8.79
N SER A 250 3.72 11.28 -8.91
CA SER A 250 3.38 12.04 -10.12
C SER A 250 4.12 11.56 -11.38
N GLY A 251 5.24 10.89 -11.22
CA GLY A 251 5.99 10.31 -12.33
C GLY A 251 5.45 8.98 -12.88
N ILE A 252 4.49 8.36 -12.17
CA ILE A 252 3.91 7.05 -12.55
C ILE A 252 2.39 7.08 -12.81
N ILE A 253 1.74 8.23 -12.60
CA ILE A 253 0.30 8.43 -12.81
C ILE A 253 -0.04 9.03 -14.17
#